data_20270caee9ab0588565fd0c126e453ea
#
_entry.id   20270caee9ab0588565fd0c126e453ea
#
_cell.length_a   1.000
_cell.length_b   1.000
_cell.length_c   1.000
_cell.angle_alpha   90.00
_cell.angle_beta   90.00
_cell.angle_gamma   90.00
#
_symmetry.space_group_name_H-M   'P 1'
#
loop_
_entity.id
_entity.type
_entity.pdbx_description
1 polymer ?
#
loop_
_entity_poly.entity_id
_entity_poly.type
_entity_poly.pdbx_seq_one_letter_code
_entity_poly.pdbx_strand_id
1 'polypeptide(L)'
;MTLVDFGIITIIAVLLVLGLIWGFVKIAIALGTWIAASTISFGFAPNLASSLLTSIDSPPMRLAAAMGILFILTLMVGALVSFVVRQFVSKTGLSGLDRVLGMVIGLSLGLLVVIGMVFVAGLTNAPSYDWWQSSLLIERFESLAMWLLGFLPDDVAKYFSY
;
A
#
# COMPACT_ATOMS: atom_id res chain seq x y z
N MET A 1 -23.05 6.16 -15.43
CA MET A 1 -21.87 6.41 -14.58
C MET A 1 -22.34 7.08 -13.32
N THR A 2 -22.08 6.47 -12.21
CA THR A 2 -22.47 6.95 -10.88
C THR A 2 -21.34 7.82 -10.29
N LEU A 3 -21.64 8.51 -9.19
CA LEU A 3 -20.64 9.28 -8.45
C LEU A 3 -19.48 8.37 -7.95
N VAL A 4 -19.77 7.11 -7.71
CA VAL A 4 -18.77 6.11 -7.32
C VAL A 4 -17.84 5.76 -8.48
N ASP A 5 -18.34 5.65 -9.71
CA ASP A 5 -17.49 5.44 -10.89
C ASP A 5 -16.46 6.57 -11.03
N PHE A 6 -16.88 7.82 -10.82
CA PHE A 6 -15.97 8.97 -10.82
C PHE A 6 -14.95 8.88 -9.68
N GLY A 7 -15.34 8.41 -8.50
CA GLY A 7 -14.42 8.16 -7.39
C GLY A 7 -13.34 7.13 -7.75
N ILE A 8 -13.75 6.01 -8.32
CA ILE A 8 -12.84 4.94 -8.76
C ILE A 8 -11.85 5.46 -9.81
N ILE A 9 -12.35 6.14 -10.84
CA ILE A 9 -11.50 6.72 -11.88
C ILE A 9 -10.53 7.73 -11.29
N THR A 10 -10.99 8.56 -10.34
CA THR A 10 -10.15 9.55 -9.67
C THR A 10 -9.02 8.89 -8.88
N ILE A 11 -9.29 7.83 -8.12
CA ILE A 11 -8.27 7.08 -7.37
C ILE A 11 -7.22 6.52 -8.32
N ILE A 12 -7.66 5.86 -9.40
CA ILE A 12 -6.76 5.26 -10.39
C ILE A 12 -5.93 6.35 -11.09
N ALA A 13 -6.56 7.45 -11.51
CA ALA A 13 -5.89 8.55 -12.18
C ALA A 13 -4.86 9.24 -11.27
N VAL A 14 -5.19 9.48 -10.01
CA VAL A 14 -4.28 10.07 -9.02
C VAL A 14 -3.06 9.17 -8.82
N LEU A 15 -3.24 7.87 -8.63
CA LEU A 15 -2.13 6.94 -8.41
C LEU A 15 -1.28 6.77 -9.67
N LEU A 16 -1.89 6.78 -10.86
CA LEU A 16 -1.17 6.80 -12.13
C LEU A 16 -0.30 8.06 -12.25
N VAL A 17 -0.86 9.24 -11.99
CA VAL A 17 -0.13 10.53 -12.06
C VAL A 17 0.97 10.58 -11.00
N LEU A 18 0.72 10.12 -9.79
CA LEU A 18 1.75 10.01 -8.75
C LEU A 18 2.87 9.07 -9.18
N GLY A 19 2.53 7.95 -9.82
CA GLY A 19 3.51 7.02 -10.40
C GLY A 19 4.39 7.69 -11.45
N LEU A 20 3.78 8.48 -12.35
CA LEU A 20 4.49 9.25 -13.38
C LEU A 20 5.42 10.31 -12.78
N ILE A 21 4.98 11.01 -11.72
CA ILE A 21 5.76 12.07 -11.06
C ILE A 21 6.91 11.46 -10.22
N TRP A 22 6.63 10.42 -9.48
CA TRP A 22 7.60 9.80 -8.58
C TRP A 22 8.61 8.92 -9.29
N GLY A 23 8.21 8.27 -10.37
CA GLY A 23 9.00 7.29 -11.11
C GLY A 23 9.05 5.92 -10.42
N PHE A 24 9.44 4.94 -11.20
CA PHE A 24 9.58 3.54 -10.77
C PHE A 24 10.55 3.37 -9.61
N VAL A 25 11.75 3.96 -9.75
CA VAL A 25 12.86 3.79 -8.78
C VAL A 25 12.46 4.27 -7.39
N LYS A 26 11.77 5.41 -7.30
CA LYS A 26 11.29 5.92 -5.99
C LYS A 26 10.28 4.97 -5.37
N ILE A 27 9.33 4.47 -6.17
CA ILE A 27 8.27 3.57 -5.68
C ILE A 27 8.89 2.25 -5.22
N ALA A 28 9.80 1.67 -6.01
CA ALA A 28 10.48 0.42 -5.69
C ALA A 28 11.30 0.53 -4.41
N ILE A 29 12.08 1.61 -4.26
CA ILE A 29 12.85 1.85 -3.03
C ILE A 29 11.92 2.07 -1.84
N ALA A 30 10.82 2.81 -2.01
CA ALA A 30 9.86 3.03 -0.93
C ALA A 30 9.24 1.70 -0.46
N LEU A 31 8.76 0.86 -1.38
CA LEU A 31 8.22 -0.46 -1.04
C LEU A 31 9.26 -1.34 -0.32
N GLY A 32 10.49 -1.41 -0.88
CA GLY A 32 11.59 -2.15 -0.25
C GLY A 32 11.91 -1.61 1.15
N THR A 33 11.90 -0.29 1.33
CA THR A 33 12.12 0.35 2.64
C THR A 33 11.01 0.02 3.63
N TRP A 34 9.75 0.00 3.21
CA TRP A 34 8.63 -0.39 4.08
C TRP A 34 8.75 -1.83 4.56
N ILE A 35 9.09 -2.75 3.65
CA ILE A 35 9.34 -4.16 3.99
C ILE A 35 10.52 -4.27 4.95
N ALA A 36 11.64 -3.61 4.66
CA ALA A 36 12.81 -3.60 5.52
C ALA A 36 12.51 -2.98 6.89
N ALA A 37 11.79 -1.85 6.94
CA ALA A 37 11.41 -1.19 8.20
C ALA A 37 10.54 -2.11 9.06
N SER A 38 9.58 -2.79 8.47
CA SER A 38 8.75 -3.77 9.18
C SER A 38 9.59 -4.93 9.71
N THR A 39 10.39 -5.56 8.86
CA THR A 39 11.23 -6.71 9.23
C THR A 39 12.24 -6.36 10.33
N ILE A 40 12.92 -5.21 10.19
CA ILE A 40 13.91 -4.73 11.17
C ILE A 40 13.21 -4.40 12.49
N SER A 41 12.06 -3.70 12.46
CA SER A 41 11.33 -3.35 13.66
C SER A 41 10.88 -4.58 14.43
N PHE A 42 10.26 -5.56 13.77
CA PHE A 42 9.82 -6.79 14.44
C PHE A 42 11.00 -7.65 14.94
N GLY A 43 12.09 -7.75 14.16
CA GLY A 43 13.23 -8.60 14.49
C GLY A 43 14.13 -8.03 15.59
N PHE A 44 14.34 -6.72 15.62
CA PHE A 44 15.32 -6.09 16.53
C PHE A 44 14.71 -5.29 17.68
N ALA A 45 13.40 -5.02 17.69
CA ALA A 45 12.76 -4.27 18.77
C ALA A 45 12.93 -4.91 20.16
N PRO A 46 12.86 -6.24 20.35
CA PRO A 46 13.08 -6.84 21.66
C PRO A 46 14.48 -6.55 22.20
N ASN A 47 15.51 -6.62 21.34
CA ASN A 47 16.89 -6.34 21.73
C ASN A 47 17.08 -4.86 22.10
N LEU A 48 16.53 -3.95 21.30
CA LEU A 48 16.60 -2.50 21.59
C LEU A 48 15.83 -2.15 22.88
N ALA A 49 14.65 -2.73 23.04
CA ALA A 49 13.82 -2.52 24.22
C ALA A 49 14.56 -2.93 25.52
N SER A 50 15.21 -4.08 25.50
CA SER A 50 15.90 -4.62 26.70
C SER A 50 17.22 -3.90 27.01
N SER A 51 17.94 -3.40 25.98
CA SER A 51 19.27 -2.82 26.15
C SER A 51 19.27 -1.31 26.36
N LEU A 52 18.41 -0.56 25.64
CA LEU A 52 18.48 0.92 25.62
C LEU A 52 17.28 1.61 26.25
N LEU A 53 16.12 0.98 26.31
CA LEU A 53 14.90 1.62 26.79
C LEU A 53 14.48 1.18 28.19
N THR A 54 15.46 0.82 29.01
CA THR A 54 15.24 0.33 30.41
C THR A 54 14.59 1.36 31.34
N SER A 55 14.67 2.65 30.99
CA SER A 55 14.01 3.73 31.74
C SER A 55 12.49 3.76 31.61
N ILE A 56 11.92 2.98 30.68
CA ILE A 56 10.47 2.84 30.53
C ILE A 56 10.00 1.66 31.35
N ASP A 57 9.23 1.90 32.41
CA ASP A 57 8.79 0.88 33.35
C ASP A 57 7.86 -0.17 32.74
N SER A 58 7.00 0.25 31.79
CA SER A 58 6.02 -0.63 31.13
C SER A 58 6.65 -1.43 29.99
N PRO A 59 6.77 -2.77 30.08
CA PRO A 59 7.34 -3.60 29.01
C PRO A 59 6.65 -3.44 27.64
N PRO A 60 5.30 -3.36 27.54
CA PRO A 60 4.64 -3.14 26.25
C PRO A 60 4.98 -1.78 25.63
N MET A 61 5.04 -0.72 26.44
CA MET A 61 5.41 0.62 25.96
C MET A 61 6.86 0.68 25.49
N ARG A 62 7.74 0.00 26.21
CA ARG A 62 9.17 -0.13 25.83
C ARG A 62 9.32 -0.80 24.48
N LEU A 63 8.61 -1.90 24.25
CA LEU A 63 8.60 -2.61 22.97
C LEU A 63 8.03 -1.75 21.85
N ALA A 64 6.89 -1.09 22.09
CA ALA A 64 6.27 -0.20 21.10
C ALA A 64 7.19 0.98 20.74
N ALA A 65 7.86 1.59 21.71
CA ALA A 65 8.84 2.66 21.49
C ALA A 65 10.03 2.15 20.65
N ALA A 66 10.57 0.96 20.98
CA ALA A 66 11.66 0.35 20.22
C ALA A 66 11.27 0.08 18.78
N MET A 67 10.07 -0.46 18.55
CA MET A 67 9.53 -0.68 17.19
C MET A 67 9.40 0.63 16.42
N GLY A 68 8.82 1.66 17.04
CA GLY A 68 8.66 2.98 16.42
C GLY A 68 9.99 3.62 16.04
N ILE A 69 10.98 3.57 16.94
CA ILE A 69 12.32 4.11 16.70
C ILE A 69 12.98 3.40 15.51
N LEU A 70 13.02 2.06 15.52
CA LEU A 70 13.64 1.28 14.44
C LEU A 70 12.93 1.51 13.11
N PHE A 71 11.60 1.58 13.12
CA PHE A 71 10.80 1.84 11.93
C PHE A 71 11.13 3.20 11.32
N ILE A 72 11.10 4.27 12.12
CA ILE A 72 11.40 5.63 11.66
C ILE A 72 12.84 5.74 11.17
N LEU A 73 13.82 5.19 11.91
CA LEU A 73 15.22 5.21 11.49
C LEU A 73 15.41 4.50 10.14
N THR A 74 14.78 3.35 9.95
CA THR A 74 14.86 2.63 8.68
C THR A 74 14.21 3.42 7.54
N LEU A 75 13.06 4.07 7.78
CA LEU A 75 12.43 4.95 6.78
C LEU A 75 13.34 6.14 6.43
N MET A 76 14.03 6.73 7.39
CA MET A 76 14.98 7.82 7.14
C MET A 76 16.15 7.38 6.26
N VAL A 77 16.73 6.21 6.56
CA VAL A 77 17.79 5.62 5.73
C VAL A 77 17.28 5.32 4.32
N GLY A 78 16.11 4.74 4.19
CA GLY A 78 15.49 4.47 2.88
C GLY A 78 15.19 5.75 2.08
N ALA A 79 14.76 6.82 2.74
CA ALA A 79 14.57 8.12 2.10
C ALA A 79 15.91 8.70 1.57
N LEU A 80 16.99 8.57 2.35
CA LEU A 80 18.32 9.00 1.93
C LEU A 80 18.81 8.18 0.73
N VAL A 81 18.67 6.86 0.77
CA VAL A 81 18.99 5.96 -0.36
C VAL A 81 18.19 6.36 -1.60
N SER A 82 16.88 6.58 -1.45
CA SER A 82 16.02 7.01 -2.54
C SER A 82 16.48 8.33 -3.16
N PHE A 83 16.87 9.29 -2.33
CA PHE A 83 17.39 10.59 -2.80
C PHE A 83 18.67 10.41 -3.63
N VAL A 84 19.63 9.64 -3.13
CA VAL A 84 20.92 9.40 -3.83
C VAL A 84 20.70 8.68 -5.16
N VAL A 85 19.93 7.56 -5.16
CA VAL A 85 19.67 6.78 -6.37
C VAL A 85 18.95 7.60 -7.44
N ARG A 86 17.97 8.44 -7.06
CA ARG A 86 17.28 9.32 -8.01
C ARG A 86 18.21 10.33 -8.65
N GLN A 87 19.21 10.82 -7.93
CA GLN A 87 20.22 11.72 -8.50
C GLN A 87 21.03 11.03 -9.61
N PHE A 88 21.34 9.75 -9.47
CA PHE A 88 21.98 8.96 -10.53
C PHE A 88 21.06 8.76 -11.72
N VAL A 89 19.80 8.33 -11.50
CA VAL A 89 18.82 8.10 -12.57
C VAL A 89 18.59 9.38 -13.38
N SER A 90 18.53 10.54 -12.74
CA SER A 90 18.32 11.81 -13.47
C SER A 90 19.51 12.19 -14.36
N LYS A 91 20.73 11.78 -14.00
CA LYS A 91 21.96 12.07 -14.77
C LYS A 91 22.22 11.11 -15.90
N THR A 92 21.65 9.91 -15.86
CA THR A 92 21.86 8.86 -16.88
C THR A 92 20.93 8.95 -18.09
N GLY A 93 20.02 9.94 -18.13
CA GLY A 93 19.03 10.08 -19.19
C GLY A 93 17.88 9.06 -19.14
N LEU A 94 17.86 8.17 -18.16
CA LEU A 94 16.81 7.14 -17.97
C LEU A 94 15.52 7.68 -17.35
N SER A 95 15.44 9.00 -17.11
CA SER A 95 14.28 9.63 -16.45
C SER A 95 12.95 9.38 -17.17
N GLY A 96 12.97 9.32 -18.51
CA GLY A 96 11.76 9.05 -19.31
C GLY A 96 11.24 7.62 -19.07
N LEU A 97 12.12 6.64 -19.14
CA LEU A 97 11.79 5.24 -18.89
C LEU A 97 11.32 5.01 -17.45
N ASP A 98 12.00 5.61 -16.47
CA ASP A 98 11.65 5.57 -15.06
C ASP A 98 10.22 6.08 -14.81
N ARG A 99 9.83 7.17 -15.47
CA ARG A 99 8.46 7.73 -15.38
C ARG A 99 7.41 6.83 -16.01
N VAL A 100 7.69 6.26 -17.19
CA VAL A 100 6.76 5.34 -17.85
C VAL A 100 6.54 4.08 -17.00
N LEU A 101 7.62 3.50 -16.48
CA LEU A 101 7.52 2.36 -15.56
C LEU A 101 6.81 2.74 -14.26
N GLY A 102 7.06 3.94 -13.75
CA GLY A 102 6.35 4.49 -12.58
C GLY A 102 4.84 4.63 -12.84
N MET A 103 4.45 5.08 -14.04
CA MET A 103 3.04 5.17 -14.43
C MET A 103 2.37 3.79 -14.46
N VAL A 104 3.04 2.78 -15.02
CA VAL A 104 2.52 1.40 -15.04
C VAL A 104 2.31 0.86 -13.64
N ILE A 105 3.27 1.08 -12.74
CA ILE A 105 3.12 0.68 -11.33
C ILE A 105 2.03 1.50 -10.64
N GLY A 106 1.97 2.80 -10.86
CA GLY A 106 0.92 3.65 -10.31
C GLY A 106 -0.48 3.19 -10.73
N LEU A 107 -0.65 2.82 -12.00
CA LEU A 107 -1.88 2.23 -12.51
C LEU A 107 -2.20 0.90 -11.81
N SER A 108 -1.22 0.00 -11.70
CA SER A 108 -1.40 -1.30 -11.04
C SER A 108 -1.76 -1.13 -9.57
N LEU A 109 -1.11 -0.22 -8.84
CA LEU A 109 -1.46 0.12 -7.46
C LEU A 109 -2.87 0.71 -7.36
N GLY A 110 -3.26 1.57 -8.31
CA GLY A 110 -4.62 2.12 -8.38
C GLY A 110 -5.68 1.04 -8.49
N LEU A 111 -5.46 0.08 -9.39
CA LEU A 111 -6.35 -1.07 -9.55
C LEU A 111 -6.39 -1.92 -8.28
N LEU A 112 -5.25 -2.22 -7.68
CA LEU A 112 -5.16 -3.00 -6.43
C LEU A 112 -5.88 -2.31 -5.27
N VAL A 113 -5.76 -1.00 -5.13
CA VAL A 113 -6.45 -0.22 -4.09
C VAL A 113 -7.96 -0.31 -4.30
N VAL A 114 -8.45 -0.15 -5.53
CA VAL A 114 -9.89 -0.25 -5.82
C VAL A 114 -10.40 -1.67 -5.56
N ILE A 115 -9.70 -2.71 -6.02
CA ILE A 115 -10.05 -4.10 -5.72
C ILE A 115 -10.11 -4.33 -4.21
N GLY A 116 -9.11 -3.84 -3.47
CA GLY A 116 -9.09 -3.94 -2.01
C GLY A 116 -10.27 -3.21 -1.34
N MET A 117 -10.63 -2.03 -1.83
CA MET A 117 -11.79 -1.28 -1.32
C MET A 117 -13.11 -2.03 -1.58
N VAL A 118 -13.30 -2.56 -2.80
CA VAL A 118 -14.48 -3.36 -3.16
C VAL A 118 -14.51 -4.63 -2.32
N PHE A 119 -13.37 -5.30 -2.16
CA PHE A 119 -13.25 -6.50 -1.34
C PHE A 119 -13.64 -6.25 0.12
N VAL A 120 -13.13 -5.18 0.74
CA VAL A 120 -13.49 -4.81 2.13
C VAL A 120 -14.95 -4.38 2.22
N ALA A 121 -15.47 -3.67 1.22
CA ALA A 121 -16.88 -3.27 1.17
C ALA A 121 -17.84 -4.47 1.11
N GLY A 122 -17.42 -5.59 0.51
CA GLY A 122 -18.16 -6.84 0.51
C GLY A 122 -18.38 -7.47 1.90
N LEU A 123 -17.57 -7.07 2.91
CA LEU A 123 -17.78 -7.44 4.33
C LEU A 123 -18.88 -6.59 5.00
N THR A 124 -19.45 -5.63 4.30
CA THR A 124 -20.48 -4.74 4.80
C THR A 124 -21.77 -4.92 3.98
N ASN A 125 -22.82 -4.17 4.35
CA ASN A 125 -24.05 -4.13 3.56
C ASN A 125 -23.95 -3.23 2.30
N ALA A 126 -22.76 -2.77 1.93
CA ALA A 126 -22.57 -1.86 0.78
C ALA A 126 -23.11 -2.44 -0.54
N PRO A 127 -22.93 -3.74 -0.86
CA PRO A 127 -23.48 -4.34 -2.08
C PRO A 127 -25.00 -4.28 -2.21
N SER A 128 -25.75 -4.13 -1.12
CA SER A 128 -27.21 -4.08 -1.13
C SER A 128 -27.79 -2.68 -1.46
N TYR A 129 -26.96 -1.64 -1.54
CA TYR A 129 -27.42 -0.27 -1.83
C TYR A 129 -27.49 0.02 -3.32
N ASP A 130 -28.45 0.84 -3.74
CA ASP A 130 -28.70 1.20 -5.14
C ASP A 130 -27.49 1.87 -5.81
N TRP A 131 -26.70 2.65 -5.07
CA TRP A 131 -25.49 3.29 -5.60
C TRP A 131 -24.37 2.31 -5.96
N TRP A 132 -24.33 1.15 -5.28
CA TRP A 132 -23.41 0.07 -5.59
C TRP A 132 -23.84 -0.65 -6.86
N GLN A 133 -25.10 -1.11 -6.90
CA GLN A 133 -25.64 -1.91 -8.01
C GLN A 133 -25.74 -1.13 -9.32
N SER A 134 -25.82 0.21 -9.25
CA SER A 134 -25.89 1.07 -10.44
C SER A 134 -24.52 1.48 -10.98
N SER A 135 -23.42 1.08 -10.35
CA SER A 135 -22.05 1.41 -10.77
C SER A 135 -21.54 0.38 -11.79
N LEU A 136 -21.13 0.87 -12.97
CA LEU A 136 -20.58 0.05 -14.04
C LEU A 136 -19.18 -0.49 -13.73
N LEU A 137 -18.40 0.28 -12.94
CA LEU A 137 -17.04 -0.12 -12.60
C LEU A 137 -17.02 -1.09 -11.43
N ILE A 138 -17.88 -0.90 -10.43
CA ILE A 138 -17.96 -1.84 -9.28
C ILE A 138 -18.25 -3.24 -9.78
N GLU A 139 -19.17 -3.46 -10.71
CA GLU A 139 -19.50 -4.77 -11.29
C GLU A 139 -18.24 -5.51 -11.80
N ARG A 140 -17.32 -4.76 -12.45
CA ARG A 140 -16.06 -5.33 -12.94
C ARG A 140 -15.09 -5.69 -11.82
N PHE A 141 -14.97 -4.81 -10.82
CA PHE A 141 -14.11 -5.04 -9.67
C PHE A 141 -14.66 -6.09 -8.72
N GLU A 142 -15.98 -6.21 -8.60
CA GLU A 142 -16.68 -7.25 -7.85
C GLU A 142 -16.37 -8.64 -8.42
N SER A 143 -16.37 -8.80 -9.74
CA SER A 143 -15.96 -10.03 -10.40
C SER A 143 -14.52 -10.44 -10.04
N LEU A 144 -13.60 -9.47 -9.94
CA LEU A 144 -12.23 -9.70 -9.50
C LEU A 144 -12.15 -10.02 -8.00
N ALA A 145 -12.96 -9.35 -7.18
CA ALA A 145 -13.04 -9.63 -5.74
C ALA A 145 -13.58 -11.03 -5.47
N MET A 146 -14.62 -11.46 -6.21
CA MET A 146 -15.15 -12.82 -6.14
C MET A 146 -14.12 -13.87 -6.58
N TRP A 147 -13.33 -13.58 -7.61
CA TRP A 147 -12.22 -14.45 -8.00
C TRP A 147 -11.19 -14.60 -6.88
N LEU A 148 -10.85 -13.51 -6.17
CA LEU A 148 -9.97 -13.55 -5.00
C LEU A 148 -10.57 -14.34 -3.84
N LEU A 149 -11.90 -14.26 -3.63
CA LEU A 149 -12.59 -15.06 -2.62
C LEU A 149 -12.43 -16.56 -2.85
N GLY A 150 -12.29 -17.00 -4.10
CA GLY A 150 -12.04 -18.41 -4.44
C GLY A 150 -10.71 -18.96 -3.90
N PHE A 151 -9.80 -18.10 -3.44
CA PHE A 151 -8.56 -18.51 -2.78
C PHE A 151 -8.65 -18.52 -1.25
N LEU A 152 -9.75 -18.02 -0.68
CA LEU A 152 -9.96 -18.01 0.77
C LEU A 152 -10.66 -19.30 1.24
N PRO A 153 -10.43 -19.73 2.48
CA PRO A 153 -11.21 -20.80 3.09
C PRO A 153 -12.70 -20.46 3.14
N ASP A 154 -13.56 -21.44 2.95
CA ASP A 154 -15.03 -21.29 2.93
C ASP A 154 -15.58 -20.61 4.20
N ASP A 155 -14.90 -20.79 5.32
CA ASP A 155 -15.24 -20.14 6.59
C ASP A 155 -15.16 -18.62 6.57
N VAL A 156 -14.31 -18.06 5.71
CA VAL A 156 -14.14 -16.61 5.55
C VAL A 156 -15.06 -16.09 4.45
N ALA A 157 -15.20 -16.84 3.35
CA ALA A 157 -16.00 -16.44 2.19
C ALA A 157 -17.49 -16.19 2.55
N LYS A 158 -18.03 -16.88 3.54
CA LYS A 158 -19.43 -16.71 4.00
C LYS A 158 -19.76 -15.33 4.61
N TYR A 159 -18.77 -14.52 4.97
CA TYR A 159 -18.98 -13.19 5.51
C TYR A 159 -19.14 -12.08 4.45
N PHE A 160 -18.97 -12.45 3.19
CA PHE A 160 -19.10 -11.50 2.08
C PHE A 160 -20.52 -11.52 1.52
N SER A 161 -21.10 -10.35 1.27
CA SER A 161 -22.49 -10.14 0.84
C SER A 161 -22.56 -9.63 -0.61
N TYR A 162 -21.89 -10.32 -1.55
CA TYR A 162 -22.02 -10.01 -2.98
C TYR A 162 -23.27 -10.62 -3.58
#